data_568745c98734fb8c435d48753f77e68b
#
_entry.id   568745c98734fb8c435d48753f77e68b
#
_cell.length_a   1.000
_cell.length_b   1.000
_cell.length_c   1.000
_cell.angle_alpha   90.00
_cell.angle_beta   90.00
_cell.angle_gamma   90.00
#
_symmetry.space_group_name_H-M   'P 1'
#
loop_
_entity.id
_entity.type
_entity.pdbx_description
1 polymer ?
#
loop_
_entity_poly.entity_id
_entity_poly.type
_entity_poly.pdbx_seq_one_letter_code
_entity_poly.pdbx_strand_id
1 'polypeptide(L)'
;LVLIALAAWTGWWFYLTRRIDAGLEAQAAKLRQQGWEVRYADKRIVGWPFRAHVRLTHVTVAAPSGLALAAPELEAEANAYQPTKWVVAAPEGLVLTRAGKGKVAVHGDAIRMSAGGIDQRWPNLALELVNPIFTALPQGEPFPIARAARIEFYTRPHLEGSTVATDDIDVMFRLVDGQGRRDGPVEGFAQDGQLTTQLEATIGQASLLKGGDAAGVFSAWTKGGGTFRNLRGDLQAGESRATLSSDVLKADADGRLTGQVTLQSQRPLPALSGLVASRSRPGERLGAAGAAAAAGAAQAAGGEEVP
;
A
#
# COMPACT_ATOMS: atom_id res chain seq x y z
N LEU A 1 18.14 14.23 43.37
CA LEU A 1 17.45 13.15 42.62
C LEU A 1 16.92 13.63 41.28
N VAL A 2 16.10 14.72 41.20
CA VAL A 2 15.51 15.23 39.95
C VAL A 2 16.57 15.58 38.90
N LEU A 3 17.66 16.26 39.27
CA LEU A 3 18.76 16.63 38.36
C LEU A 3 19.49 15.40 37.81
N ILE A 4 19.66 14.36 38.63
CA ILE A 4 20.28 13.10 38.19
C ILE A 4 19.36 12.38 37.20
N ALA A 5 18.05 12.32 37.47
CA ALA A 5 17.08 11.73 36.56
C ALA A 5 17.03 12.47 35.23
N LEU A 6 17.06 13.83 35.27
CA LEU A 6 17.08 14.65 34.07
C LEU A 6 18.38 14.45 33.26
N ALA A 7 19.52 14.36 33.93
CA ALA A 7 20.80 14.08 33.26
C ALA A 7 20.82 12.69 32.62
N ALA A 8 20.33 11.67 33.34
CA ALA A 8 20.22 10.31 32.81
C ALA A 8 19.27 10.23 31.60
N TRP A 9 18.11 10.91 31.70
CA TRP A 9 17.15 10.99 30.58
C TRP A 9 17.74 11.73 29.38
N THR A 10 18.43 12.83 29.58
CA THR A 10 19.12 13.58 28.52
C THR A 10 20.19 12.71 27.86
N GLY A 11 20.99 11.98 28.66
CA GLY A 11 21.97 11.03 28.15
C GLY A 11 21.34 9.91 27.31
N TRP A 12 20.22 9.38 27.79
CA TRP A 12 19.42 8.39 27.04
C TRP A 12 18.94 8.95 25.69
N TRP A 13 18.42 10.16 25.67
CA TRP A 13 17.94 10.79 24.43
C TRP A 13 19.06 11.00 23.41
N PHE A 14 20.24 11.47 23.84
CA PHE A 14 21.40 11.60 22.96
C PHE A 14 21.90 10.24 22.45
N TYR A 15 21.89 9.23 23.29
CA TYR A 15 22.20 7.85 22.86
C TYR A 15 21.21 7.36 21.82
N LEU A 16 19.92 7.55 22.05
CA LEU A 16 18.85 7.13 21.14
C LEU A 16 18.97 7.84 19.79
N THR A 17 19.16 9.15 19.76
CA THR A 17 19.28 9.92 18.51
C THR A 17 20.50 9.50 17.68
N ARG A 18 21.63 9.23 18.32
CA ARG A 18 22.82 8.68 17.64
C ARG A 18 22.55 7.28 17.07
N ARG A 19 21.84 6.45 17.80
CA ARG A 19 21.45 5.12 17.33
C ARG A 19 20.48 5.19 16.16
N ILE A 20 19.53 6.11 16.17
CA ILE A 20 18.61 6.38 15.06
C ILE A 20 19.39 6.86 13.84
N ASP A 21 20.29 7.81 14.02
CA ASP A 21 21.13 8.34 12.95
C ASP A 21 21.97 7.24 12.27
N ALA A 22 22.68 6.45 13.08
CA ALA A 22 23.48 5.34 12.61
C ALA A 22 22.61 4.25 11.91
N GLY A 23 21.43 3.97 12.48
CA GLY A 23 20.49 3.01 11.91
C GLY A 23 19.95 3.44 10.53
N LEU A 24 19.62 4.72 10.39
CA LEU A 24 19.14 5.29 9.13
C LEU A 24 20.23 5.21 8.05
N GLU A 25 21.48 5.58 8.39
CA GLU A 25 22.60 5.47 7.44
C GLU A 25 22.92 4.02 7.07
N ALA A 26 22.89 3.12 8.04
CA ALA A 26 23.13 1.70 7.79
C ALA A 26 22.05 1.11 6.87
N GLN A 27 20.78 1.47 7.09
CA GLN A 27 19.69 1.02 6.24
C GLN A 27 19.78 1.62 4.83
N ALA A 28 20.11 2.91 4.71
CA ALA A 28 20.33 3.56 3.43
C ALA A 28 21.51 2.92 2.67
N ALA A 29 22.61 2.61 3.35
CA ALA A 29 23.75 1.91 2.77
C ALA A 29 23.39 0.50 2.29
N LYS A 30 22.63 -0.25 3.10
CA LYS A 30 22.14 -1.59 2.73
C LYS A 30 21.26 -1.55 1.48
N LEU A 31 20.33 -0.59 1.39
CA LEU A 31 19.50 -0.39 0.20
C LEU A 31 20.36 -0.06 -1.03
N ARG A 32 21.34 0.84 -0.89
CA ARG A 32 22.26 1.18 -1.98
C ARG A 32 23.06 -0.04 -2.46
N GLN A 33 23.51 -0.91 -1.56
CA GLN A 33 24.17 -2.18 -1.92
C GLN A 33 23.24 -3.13 -2.69
N GLN A 34 21.93 -3.04 -2.47
CA GLN A 34 20.91 -3.79 -3.20
C GLN A 34 20.51 -3.13 -4.53
N GLY A 35 21.20 -2.08 -4.95
CA GLY A 35 20.93 -1.35 -6.19
C GLY A 35 19.84 -0.28 -6.10
N TRP A 36 19.37 0.03 -4.89
CA TRP A 36 18.44 1.15 -4.69
C TRP A 36 19.21 2.47 -4.70
N GLU A 37 18.58 3.50 -5.23
CA GLU A 37 19.04 4.87 -5.09
C GLU A 37 18.33 5.50 -3.88
N VAL A 38 19.10 5.89 -2.86
CA VAL A 38 18.59 6.60 -1.68
C VAL A 38 19.36 7.89 -1.53
N ARG A 39 18.68 9.03 -1.69
CA ARG A 39 19.25 10.38 -1.59
C ARG A 39 18.37 11.27 -0.72
N TYR A 40 18.99 12.20 -0.02
CA TYR A 40 18.37 13.33 0.66
C TYR A 40 19.38 14.46 0.76
N ALA A 41 18.90 15.73 0.79
CA ALA A 41 19.79 16.89 0.82
C ALA A 41 20.24 17.26 2.24
N ASP A 42 19.33 17.20 3.21
CA ASP A 42 19.62 17.51 4.62
C ASP A 42 18.90 16.53 5.53
N LYS A 43 19.50 16.28 6.70
CA LYS A 43 18.95 15.43 7.75
C LYS A 43 19.09 16.13 9.10
N ARG A 44 17.98 16.27 9.82
CA ARG A 44 17.96 16.84 11.16
C ARG A 44 17.21 15.90 12.10
N ILE A 45 17.78 15.72 13.31
CA ILE A 45 17.14 14.93 14.37
C ILE A 45 16.98 15.86 15.57
N VAL A 46 15.73 16.10 15.97
CA VAL A 46 15.34 17.01 17.05
C VAL A 46 14.28 16.34 17.94
N GLY A 47 13.69 17.07 18.90
CA GLY A 47 12.53 16.61 19.66
C GLY A 47 12.81 16.26 21.12
N TRP A 48 13.99 16.67 21.65
CA TRP A 48 14.25 16.56 23.09
C TRP A 48 13.13 17.23 23.91
N PRO A 49 12.67 16.65 25.03
CA PRO A 49 13.23 15.44 25.65
C PRO A 49 12.44 14.16 25.34
N PHE A 50 11.25 14.20 24.74
CA PHE A 50 10.33 13.09 24.70
C PHE A 50 10.19 12.40 23.35
N ARG A 51 10.65 13.03 22.28
CA ARG A 51 10.49 12.54 20.92
C ARG A 51 11.84 12.49 20.20
N ALA A 52 11.93 11.58 19.23
CA ALA A 52 12.91 11.65 18.18
C ALA A 52 12.16 12.04 16.91
N HIS A 53 12.42 13.23 16.39
CA HIS A 53 11.83 13.77 15.18
C HIS A 53 12.95 13.91 14.15
N VAL A 54 12.86 13.12 13.09
CA VAL A 54 13.79 13.10 11.95
C VAL A 54 13.13 13.83 10.80
N ARG A 55 13.77 14.88 10.31
CA ARG A 55 13.37 15.59 9.10
C ARG A 55 14.39 15.34 8.01
N LEU A 56 13.93 14.92 6.85
CA LEU A 56 14.73 14.74 5.65
C LEU A 56 14.17 15.64 4.54
N THR A 57 15.05 16.38 3.85
CA THR A 57 14.65 17.26 2.74
C THR A 57 15.10 16.70 1.40
N HIS A 58 14.31 16.96 0.34
CA HIS A 58 14.57 16.53 -1.04
C HIS A 58 14.89 15.02 -1.13
N VAL A 59 14.02 14.23 -0.53
CA VAL A 59 14.20 12.77 -0.45
C VAL A 59 13.87 12.14 -1.78
N THR A 60 14.70 11.21 -2.19
CA THR A 60 14.44 10.31 -3.32
C THR A 60 14.82 8.89 -2.94
N VAL A 61 13.90 7.97 -3.13
CA VAL A 61 14.12 6.52 -2.98
C VAL A 61 13.66 5.85 -4.27
N ALA A 62 14.58 5.28 -5.02
CA ALA A 62 14.28 4.61 -6.28
C ALA A 62 14.77 3.16 -6.25
N ALA A 63 13.87 2.25 -6.64
CA ALA A 63 14.17 0.83 -6.78
C ALA A 63 14.79 0.52 -8.15
N PRO A 64 15.58 -0.55 -8.28
CA PRO A 64 16.11 -1.02 -9.56
C PRO A 64 15.01 -1.32 -10.60
N SER A 65 13.79 -1.61 -10.14
CA SER A 65 12.61 -1.83 -10.97
C SER A 65 12.11 -0.60 -11.72
N GLY A 66 12.62 0.60 -11.41
CA GLY A 66 12.12 1.87 -11.95
C GLY A 66 10.93 2.46 -11.16
N LEU A 67 10.55 1.83 -10.05
CA LEU A 67 9.65 2.44 -9.07
C LEU A 67 10.43 3.44 -8.22
N ALA A 68 9.90 4.65 -8.02
CA ALA A 68 10.53 5.60 -7.12
C ALA A 68 9.51 6.45 -6.37
N LEU A 69 9.94 6.93 -5.22
CA LEU A 69 9.27 7.94 -4.42
C LEU A 69 10.20 9.13 -4.27
N ALA A 70 9.70 10.33 -4.52
CA ALA A 70 10.39 11.56 -4.21
C ALA A 70 9.47 12.48 -3.40
N ALA A 71 10.01 13.14 -2.39
CA ALA A 71 9.29 14.10 -1.56
C ALA A 71 10.16 15.32 -1.27
N PRO A 72 9.59 16.55 -1.28
CA PRO A 72 10.31 17.72 -0.84
C PRO A 72 10.77 17.60 0.61
N GLU A 73 9.90 17.06 1.46
CA GLU A 73 10.15 16.81 2.87
C GLU A 73 9.52 15.49 3.31
N LEU A 74 10.25 14.74 4.14
CA LEU A 74 9.73 13.62 4.92
C LEU A 74 10.03 13.87 6.39
N GLU A 75 9.00 13.75 7.22
CA GLU A 75 9.12 13.81 8.67
C GLU A 75 8.84 12.42 9.26
N ALA A 76 9.73 11.96 10.12
CA ALA A 76 9.56 10.71 10.84
C ALA A 76 9.66 10.96 12.35
N GLU A 77 8.71 10.46 13.11
CA GLU A 77 8.63 10.68 14.55
C GLU A 77 8.42 9.39 15.33
N ALA A 78 9.13 9.28 16.44
CA ALA A 78 8.92 8.23 17.44
C ALA A 78 9.02 8.81 18.86
N ASN A 79 8.31 8.20 19.80
CA ASN A 79 8.48 8.54 21.21
C ASN A 79 9.81 7.96 21.72
N ALA A 80 10.58 8.74 22.51
CA ALA A 80 11.85 8.30 23.07
C ALA A 80 11.73 7.10 24.02
N TYR A 81 10.53 6.86 24.55
CA TYR A 81 10.21 5.71 25.40
C TYR A 81 9.63 4.52 24.63
N GLN A 82 9.31 4.69 23.33
CA GLN A 82 8.80 3.64 22.44
C GLN A 82 9.43 3.75 21.04
N PRO A 83 10.74 3.52 20.91
CA PRO A 83 11.50 3.77 19.69
C PRO A 83 11.25 2.75 18.56
N THR A 84 10.41 1.73 18.81
CA THR A 84 10.01 0.73 17.80
C THR A 84 8.73 1.11 17.07
N LYS A 85 8.09 2.24 17.44
CA LYS A 85 6.88 2.74 16.79
C LYS A 85 7.15 4.11 16.16
N TRP A 86 7.02 4.16 14.84
CA TRP A 86 7.29 5.34 14.03
C TRP A 86 6.05 5.80 13.29
N VAL A 87 5.95 7.11 13.10
CA VAL A 87 5.03 7.73 12.15
C VAL A 87 5.86 8.54 11.16
N VAL A 88 5.67 8.30 9.88
CA VAL A 88 6.31 9.03 8.78
C VAL A 88 5.24 9.80 8.04
N ALA A 89 5.49 11.06 7.75
CA ALA A 89 4.59 11.93 7.00
C ALA A 89 5.31 12.62 5.85
N ALA A 90 4.56 12.91 4.78
CA ALA A 90 4.98 13.76 3.67
C ALA A 90 4.09 15.00 3.63
N PRO A 91 4.39 16.04 4.42
CA PRO A 91 3.50 17.19 4.61
C PRO A 91 3.28 18.00 3.32
N GLU A 92 4.27 18.04 2.45
CA GLU A 92 4.20 18.77 1.16
C GLU A 92 3.80 17.86 -0.02
N GLY A 93 3.33 16.63 0.28
CA GLY A 93 3.03 15.64 -0.76
C GLY A 93 4.27 14.89 -1.23
N LEU A 94 4.07 14.07 -2.25
CA LEU A 94 5.13 13.26 -2.84
C LEU A 94 4.90 13.02 -4.32
N VAL A 95 5.94 12.54 -5.01
CA VAL A 95 5.88 12.10 -6.41
C VAL A 95 6.18 10.61 -6.46
N LEU A 96 5.26 9.84 -7.02
CA LEU A 96 5.45 8.44 -7.33
C LEU A 96 5.89 8.29 -8.78
N THR A 97 7.00 7.59 -9.02
CA THR A 97 7.41 7.14 -10.35
C THR A 97 6.99 5.67 -10.49
N ARG A 98 6.29 5.34 -11.56
CA ARG A 98 5.87 3.98 -11.89
C ARG A 98 6.64 3.51 -13.11
N ALA A 99 7.22 2.31 -13.02
CA ALA A 99 7.98 1.74 -14.13
C ALA A 99 7.14 1.68 -15.41
N GLY A 100 7.64 2.27 -16.49
CA GLY A 100 6.95 2.32 -17.78
C GLY A 100 5.70 3.21 -17.86
N LYS A 101 5.25 3.80 -16.73
CA LYS A 101 4.02 4.62 -16.66
C LYS A 101 4.25 6.07 -16.23
N GLY A 102 5.50 6.47 -16.02
CA GLY A 102 5.87 7.81 -15.66
C GLY A 102 5.47 8.24 -14.24
N LYS A 103 5.40 9.54 -14.02
CA LYS A 103 5.31 10.17 -12.71
C LYS A 103 3.90 10.67 -12.39
N VAL A 104 3.53 10.55 -11.11
CA VAL A 104 2.28 11.07 -10.56
C VAL A 104 2.59 11.82 -9.28
N ALA A 105 2.17 13.08 -9.19
CA ALA A 105 2.18 13.84 -7.95
C ALA A 105 0.98 13.43 -7.09
N VAL A 106 1.22 13.26 -5.79
CA VAL A 106 0.21 12.93 -4.80
C VAL A 106 0.19 14.03 -3.75
N HIS A 107 -0.93 14.71 -3.62
CA HIS A 107 -1.19 15.71 -2.60
C HIS A 107 -2.42 15.32 -1.81
N GLY A 108 -2.55 15.79 -0.59
CA GLY A 108 -3.71 15.54 0.27
C GLY A 108 -3.55 16.25 1.62
N ASP A 109 -4.59 16.20 2.44
CA ASP A 109 -4.55 16.81 3.77
C ASP A 109 -3.62 16.07 4.72
N ALA A 110 -3.45 14.75 4.51
CA ALA A 110 -2.44 13.97 5.18
C ALA A 110 -1.96 12.82 4.28
N ILE A 111 -0.65 12.65 4.20
CA ILE A 111 0.02 11.48 3.62
C ILE A 111 0.92 10.95 4.72
N ARG A 112 0.54 9.85 5.35
CA ARG A 112 1.28 9.32 6.50
C ARG A 112 1.31 7.81 6.52
N MET A 113 2.39 7.27 7.07
CA MET A 113 2.58 5.85 7.33
C MET A 113 3.00 5.67 8.78
N SER A 114 2.40 4.75 9.50
CA SER A 114 2.91 4.29 10.79
C SER A 114 3.51 2.90 10.66
N ALA A 115 4.59 2.67 11.40
CA ALA A 115 5.26 1.40 11.51
C ALA A 115 5.46 1.06 12.99
N GLY A 116 4.95 -0.08 13.42
CA GLY A 116 5.11 -0.58 14.79
C GLY A 116 5.78 -1.94 14.80
N GLY A 117 6.66 -2.19 15.79
CA GLY A 117 7.42 -3.43 15.86
C GLY A 117 8.44 -3.56 14.72
N ILE A 118 9.15 -2.47 14.42
CA ILE A 118 10.16 -2.43 13.32
C ILE A 118 11.34 -3.40 13.53
N ASP A 119 11.47 -3.93 14.72
CA ASP A 119 12.41 -4.98 15.12
C ASP A 119 11.89 -6.41 14.84
N GLN A 120 10.62 -6.54 14.49
CA GLN A 120 9.99 -7.82 14.13
C GLN A 120 10.22 -8.14 12.64
N ARG A 121 10.10 -9.42 12.27
CA ARG A 121 10.18 -9.86 10.87
C ARG A 121 9.11 -9.19 10.00
N TRP A 122 7.90 -9.10 10.50
CA TRP A 122 6.76 -8.45 9.87
C TRP A 122 6.25 -7.35 10.79
N PRO A 123 6.66 -6.09 10.59
CA PRO A 123 6.13 -4.97 11.35
C PRO A 123 4.65 -4.72 11.02
N ASN A 124 3.93 -4.13 11.96
CA ASN A 124 2.61 -3.56 11.68
C ASN A 124 2.80 -2.27 10.89
N LEU A 125 2.25 -2.22 9.69
CA LEU A 125 2.28 -1.01 8.87
C LEU A 125 0.87 -0.49 8.66
N ALA A 126 0.71 0.83 8.68
CA ALA A 126 -0.52 1.49 8.31
C ALA A 126 -0.18 2.71 7.45
N LEU A 127 -0.61 2.69 6.19
CA LEU A 127 -0.57 3.83 5.27
C LEU A 127 -1.93 4.49 5.25
N GLU A 128 -1.98 5.81 5.38
CA GLU A 128 -3.19 6.60 5.30
C GLU A 128 -2.96 7.84 4.43
N LEU A 129 -3.86 8.02 3.48
CA LEU A 129 -3.95 9.20 2.65
C LEU A 129 -5.34 9.81 2.87
N VAL A 130 -5.40 11.07 3.31
CA VAL A 130 -6.64 11.82 3.54
C VAL A 130 -6.80 12.83 2.43
N ASN A 131 -7.96 12.84 1.78
CA ASN A 131 -8.28 13.66 0.62
C ASN A 131 -7.19 13.65 -0.47
N PRO A 132 -6.66 12.45 -0.84
CA PRO A 132 -5.59 12.39 -1.82
C PRO A 132 -6.09 12.79 -3.22
N ILE A 133 -5.24 13.54 -3.93
CA ILE A 133 -5.38 13.90 -5.34
C ILE A 133 -4.15 13.40 -6.08
N PHE A 134 -4.37 12.66 -7.16
CA PHE A 134 -3.32 12.10 -8.01
C PHE A 134 -3.28 12.85 -9.34
N THR A 135 -2.20 13.59 -9.56
CA THR A 135 -2.01 14.38 -10.78
C THR A 135 -0.89 13.80 -11.62
N ALA A 136 -1.18 13.36 -12.84
CA ALA A 136 -0.15 12.92 -13.76
C ALA A 136 0.79 14.08 -14.11
N LEU A 137 2.10 13.86 -13.99
CA LEU A 137 3.10 14.81 -14.46
C LEU A 137 3.35 14.63 -15.96
N PRO A 138 4.02 15.59 -16.64
CA PRO A 138 4.30 15.49 -18.06
C PRO A 138 4.89 14.13 -18.46
N GLN A 139 4.35 13.51 -19.50
CA GLN A 139 4.68 12.17 -19.99
C GLN A 139 4.29 11.01 -19.04
N GLY A 140 3.59 11.28 -17.93
CA GLY A 140 3.08 10.26 -17.04
C GLY A 140 1.65 9.84 -17.41
N GLU A 141 1.37 8.53 -17.29
CA GLU A 141 0.00 8.03 -17.39
C GLU A 141 -0.79 8.44 -16.13
N PRO A 142 -2.07 8.82 -16.25
CA PRO A 142 -2.91 9.08 -15.09
C PRO A 142 -2.98 7.88 -14.16
N PHE A 143 -3.07 8.13 -12.85
CA PHE A 143 -3.28 7.08 -11.87
C PHE A 143 -4.73 6.54 -11.98
N PRO A 144 -4.99 5.25 -11.68
CA PRO A 144 -6.36 4.69 -11.77
C PRO A 144 -7.38 5.44 -10.90
N ILE A 145 -6.96 5.92 -9.74
CA ILE A 145 -7.74 6.79 -8.84
C ILE A 145 -7.28 8.23 -9.09
N ALA A 146 -8.21 9.13 -9.41
CA ALA A 146 -7.91 10.55 -9.56
C ALA A 146 -7.91 11.27 -8.21
N ARG A 147 -8.89 10.94 -7.36
CA ARG A 147 -9.01 11.42 -5.98
C ARG A 147 -9.85 10.49 -5.12
N ALA A 148 -9.78 10.64 -3.81
CA ALA A 148 -10.62 9.93 -2.86
C ALA A 148 -10.80 10.77 -1.58
N ALA A 149 -11.80 10.46 -0.76
CA ALA A 149 -11.87 11.01 0.60
C ALA A 149 -10.80 10.38 1.49
N ARG A 150 -10.57 9.06 1.33
CA ARG A 150 -9.54 8.35 2.09
C ARG A 150 -9.04 7.11 1.34
N ILE A 151 -7.74 6.85 1.47
CA ILE A 151 -7.12 5.58 1.08
C ILE A 151 -6.35 5.07 2.29
N GLU A 152 -6.60 3.83 2.65
CA GLU A 152 -5.94 3.18 3.78
C GLU A 152 -5.39 1.81 3.33
N PHE A 153 -4.19 1.48 3.82
CA PHE A 153 -3.59 0.17 3.63
C PHE A 153 -2.91 -0.25 4.93
N TYR A 154 -3.30 -1.41 5.44
CA TYR A 154 -2.75 -1.97 6.67
C TYR A 154 -2.14 -3.32 6.41
N THR A 155 -1.02 -3.58 7.08
CA THR A 155 -0.45 -4.93 7.17
C THR A 155 -0.07 -5.25 8.61
N ARG A 156 -0.20 -6.51 8.97
CA ARG A 156 0.26 -7.05 10.25
C ARG A 156 0.68 -8.50 10.11
N PRO A 157 1.49 -9.04 11.03
CA PRO A 157 1.75 -10.46 11.11
C PRO A 157 0.42 -11.23 11.23
N HIS A 158 0.27 -12.33 10.48
CA HIS A 158 -0.87 -13.21 10.66
C HIS A 158 -0.72 -14.01 11.96
N LEU A 159 -1.83 -14.18 12.68
CA LEU A 159 -1.87 -14.96 13.93
C LEU A 159 -2.63 -16.28 13.68
N GLU A 160 -1.94 -17.39 13.90
CA GLU A 160 -2.54 -18.72 14.02
C GLU A 160 -2.83 -18.99 15.49
N GLY A 161 -4.07 -18.70 15.93
CA GLY A 161 -4.42 -18.66 17.34
C GLY A 161 -3.68 -17.53 18.07
N SER A 162 -2.75 -17.88 18.97
CA SER A 162 -1.89 -16.92 19.70
C SER A 162 -0.46 -16.84 19.15
N THR A 163 -0.14 -17.58 18.10
CA THR A 163 1.22 -17.67 17.55
C THR A 163 1.31 -16.86 16.25
N VAL A 164 2.40 -16.11 16.11
CA VAL A 164 2.69 -15.39 14.87
C VAL A 164 3.11 -16.39 13.79
N ALA A 165 2.39 -16.42 12.67
CA ALA A 165 2.75 -17.22 11.51
C ALA A 165 4.09 -16.77 10.92
N THR A 166 4.89 -17.74 10.48
CA THR A 166 6.29 -17.47 10.08
C THR A 166 6.39 -16.61 8.82
N ASP A 167 5.48 -16.79 7.87
CA ASP A 167 5.59 -16.18 6.53
C ASP A 167 4.26 -15.70 5.95
N ASP A 168 3.29 -15.45 6.82
CA ASP A 168 1.97 -14.96 6.43
C ASP A 168 1.70 -13.60 7.06
N ILE A 169 1.03 -12.73 6.31
CA ILE A 169 0.62 -11.41 6.76
C ILE A 169 -0.85 -11.19 6.46
N ASP A 170 -1.55 -10.53 7.38
CA ASP A 170 -2.87 -9.99 7.10
C ASP A 170 -2.73 -8.62 6.44
N VAL A 171 -3.53 -8.39 5.44
CA VAL A 171 -3.60 -7.12 4.72
C VAL A 171 -5.03 -6.61 4.69
N MET A 172 -5.19 -5.29 4.77
CA MET A 172 -6.45 -4.62 4.52
C MET A 172 -6.20 -3.40 3.65
N PHE A 173 -7.02 -3.25 2.61
CA PHE A 173 -7.08 -2.06 1.76
C PHE A 173 -8.48 -1.46 1.86
N ARG A 174 -8.56 -0.14 2.00
CA ARG A 174 -9.82 0.61 2.00
C ARG A 174 -9.70 1.85 1.14
N LEU A 175 -10.69 2.03 0.29
CA LEU A 175 -10.92 3.22 -0.52
C LEU A 175 -12.28 3.80 -0.15
N VAL A 176 -12.34 5.07 0.19
CA VAL A 176 -13.58 5.78 0.52
C VAL A 176 -13.80 6.89 -0.49
N ASP A 177 -14.98 6.91 -1.11
CA ASP A 177 -15.41 7.92 -2.07
C ASP A 177 -14.39 8.16 -3.19
N GLY A 178 -13.81 7.04 -3.67
CA GLY A 178 -12.83 7.07 -4.74
C GLY A 178 -13.45 7.46 -6.08
N GLN A 179 -12.82 8.41 -6.76
CA GLN A 179 -13.15 8.77 -8.14
C GLN A 179 -12.05 8.30 -9.07
N GLY A 180 -12.44 7.57 -10.11
CA GLY A 180 -11.52 7.11 -11.13
C GLY A 180 -11.07 8.22 -12.07
N ARG A 181 -9.99 7.97 -12.79
CA ARG A 181 -9.68 8.75 -13.98
C ARG A 181 -10.71 8.46 -15.07
N ARG A 182 -10.94 9.42 -15.97
CA ARG A 182 -11.81 9.23 -17.13
C ARG A 182 -11.37 7.99 -17.95
N ASP A 183 -12.33 7.17 -18.35
CA ASP A 183 -12.12 5.90 -19.06
C ASP A 183 -11.22 4.90 -18.30
N GLY A 184 -11.11 5.05 -16.99
CA GLY A 184 -10.32 4.17 -16.12
C GLY A 184 -11.14 3.06 -15.46
N PRO A 185 -10.46 2.05 -14.91
CA PRO A 185 -11.16 0.91 -14.30
C PRO A 185 -12.01 1.31 -13.10
N VAL A 186 -11.58 2.28 -12.30
CA VAL A 186 -12.35 2.75 -11.13
C VAL A 186 -13.59 3.51 -11.54
N GLU A 187 -13.54 4.33 -12.60
CA GLU A 187 -14.70 5.03 -13.14
C GLU A 187 -15.75 4.04 -13.67
N GLY A 188 -15.31 2.96 -14.33
CA GLY A 188 -16.21 1.93 -14.83
C GLY A 188 -17.00 1.20 -13.72
N PHE A 189 -16.46 1.14 -12.50
CA PHE A 189 -17.16 0.58 -11.34
C PHE A 189 -18.02 1.61 -10.59
N ALA A 190 -17.61 2.87 -10.61
CA ALA A 190 -18.21 3.92 -9.82
C ALA A 190 -19.45 4.48 -10.52
N GLN A 191 -20.62 4.13 -9.98
CA GLN A 191 -21.85 4.88 -10.28
C GLN A 191 -21.72 6.28 -9.68
N ASP A 192 -22.19 7.31 -10.40
CA ASP A 192 -22.12 8.70 -9.96
C ASP A 192 -20.72 9.19 -9.56
N GLY A 193 -19.68 8.47 -10.05
CA GLY A 193 -18.29 8.86 -9.89
C GLY A 193 -17.64 8.51 -8.54
N GLN A 194 -18.31 7.76 -7.65
CA GLN A 194 -17.78 7.41 -6.32
C GLN A 194 -17.79 5.90 -6.08
N LEU A 195 -16.66 5.39 -5.60
CA LEU A 195 -16.45 4.01 -5.23
C LEU A 195 -15.92 3.92 -3.80
N THR A 196 -16.62 3.21 -2.94
CA THR A 196 -16.12 2.81 -1.63
C THR A 196 -15.90 1.30 -1.63
N THR A 197 -14.71 0.85 -1.23
CA THR A 197 -14.41 -0.58 -1.13
C THR A 197 -13.47 -0.85 0.03
N GLN A 198 -13.64 -2.02 0.64
CA GLN A 198 -12.72 -2.57 1.62
C GLN A 198 -12.39 -4.00 1.21
N LEU A 199 -11.12 -4.35 1.22
CA LEU A 199 -10.62 -5.69 0.90
C LEU A 199 -9.71 -6.14 2.03
N GLU A 200 -9.93 -7.35 2.50
CA GLU A 200 -9.13 -8.00 3.54
C GLU A 200 -8.68 -9.37 3.06
N ALA A 201 -7.44 -9.73 3.34
CA ALA A 201 -6.94 -11.06 3.02
C ALA A 201 -5.72 -11.41 3.89
N THR A 202 -5.46 -12.70 4.03
CA THR A 202 -4.17 -13.20 4.49
C THR A 202 -3.32 -13.56 3.27
N ILE A 203 -2.14 -12.96 3.15
CA ILE A 203 -1.17 -13.25 2.10
C ILE A 203 -0.19 -14.30 2.65
N GLY A 204 -0.20 -15.49 2.05
CA GLY A 204 0.79 -16.53 2.32
C GLY A 204 2.07 -16.28 1.54
N GLN A 205 3.20 -16.79 2.06
CA GLN A 205 4.53 -16.65 1.45
C GLN A 205 4.95 -15.19 1.26
N ALA A 206 4.67 -14.35 2.25
CA ALA A 206 4.90 -12.91 2.20
C ALA A 206 6.38 -12.54 1.94
N SER A 207 7.33 -13.41 2.31
CA SER A 207 8.77 -13.22 2.01
C SER A 207 9.11 -13.17 0.52
N LEU A 208 8.21 -13.65 -0.34
CA LEU A 208 8.34 -13.58 -1.79
C LEU A 208 7.82 -12.26 -2.38
N LEU A 209 7.19 -11.39 -1.59
CA LEU A 209 6.82 -10.05 -2.00
C LEU A 209 8.05 -9.15 -2.05
N LYS A 210 8.82 -9.27 -3.14
CA LYS A 210 10.07 -8.54 -3.34
C LYS A 210 9.87 -7.47 -4.41
N GLY A 211 9.91 -6.20 -4.03
CA GLY A 211 9.71 -5.07 -4.96
C GLY A 211 10.90 -4.73 -5.85
N GLY A 212 11.87 -5.64 -6.02
CA GLY A 212 13.16 -5.34 -6.62
C GLY A 212 13.25 -5.51 -8.15
N ASP A 213 12.26 -6.07 -8.82
CA ASP A 213 12.29 -6.29 -10.27
C ASP A 213 11.24 -5.47 -11.03
N ALA A 214 11.44 -5.30 -12.35
CA ALA A 214 10.53 -4.55 -13.21
C ALA A 214 9.14 -5.21 -13.39
N ALA A 215 9.02 -6.51 -13.07
CA ALA A 215 7.76 -7.25 -13.10
C ALA A 215 6.90 -6.98 -11.87
N GLY A 216 7.42 -6.22 -10.88
CA GLY A 216 6.69 -5.73 -9.72
C GLY A 216 6.79 -6.63 -8.50
N VAL A 217 6.15 -6.18 -7.42
CA VAL A 217 6.21 -6.81 -6.09
C VAL A 217 5.72 -8.26 -6.11
N PHE A 218 4.76 -8.58 -6.94
CA PHE A 218 4.13 -9.89 -7.00
C PHE A 218 4.82 -10.91 -7.92
N SER A 219 5.84 -10.53 -8.68
CA SER A 219 6.48 -11.43 -9.67
C SER A 219 7.05 -12.70 -9.05
N ALA A 220 7.88 -12.58 -8.01
CA ALA A 220 8.44 -13.74 -7.33
C ALA A 220 7.38 -14.51 -6.54
N TRP A 221 6.40 -13.81 -5.99
CA TRP A 221 5.31 -14.38 -5.23
C TRP A 221 4.39 -15.24 -6.10
N THR A 222 4.00 -14.77 -7.30
CA THR A 222 3.18 -15.56 -8.23
C THR A 222 3.92 -16.79 -8.73
N LYS A 223 5.21 -16.65 -9.10
CA LYS A 223 6.06 -17.78 -9.52
C LYS A 223 6.23 -18.83 -8.41
N GLY A 224 6.22 -18.39 -7.15
CA GLY A 224 6.27 -19.25 -5.96
C GLY A 224 4.92 -19.91 -5.61
N GLY A 225 3.86 -19.65 -6.37
CA GLY A 225 2.52 -20.17 -6.09
C GLY A 225 1.91 -19.52 -4.84
N GLY A 226 2.11 -18.23 -4.65
CA GLY A 226 1.58 -17.47 -3.53
C GLY A 226 0.07 -17.57 -3.39
N THR A 227 -0.43 -17.41 -2.19
CA THR A 227 -1.85 -17.59 -1.87
C THR A 227 -2.44 -16.37 -1.20
N PHE A 228 -3.68 -16.03 -1.58
CA PHE A 228 -4.59 -15.22 -0.76
C PHE A 228 -5.54 -16.17 -0.04
N ARG A 229 -5.65 -16.03 1.26
CA ARG A 229 -6.58 -16.79 2.10
C ARG A 229 -7.55 -15.85 2.79
N ASN A 230 -8.74 -16.37 3.13
CA ASN A 230 -9.75 -15.61 3.85
C ASN A 230 -10.05 -14.24 3.19
N LEU A 231 -10.05 -14.21 1.85
CA LEU A 231 -10.35 -12.97 1.12
C LEU A 231 -11.81 -12.59 1.40
N ARG A 232 -11.99 -11.35 1.83
CA ARG A 232 -13.28 -10.70 2.01
C ARG A 232 -13.23 -9.32 1.39
N GLY A 233 -14.33 -8.93 0.75
CA GLY A 233 -14.42 -7.63 0.13
C GLY A 233 -15.84 -7.09 0.20
N ASP A 234 -15.93 -5.79 0.48
CA ASP A 234 -17.16 -5.01 0.39
C ASP A 234 -16.95 -3.92 -0.65
N LEU A 235 -17.93 -3.73 -1.50
CA LEU A 235 -17.93 -2.73 -2.55
C LEU A 235 -19.26 -1.99 -2.56
N GLN A 236 -19.20 -0.67 -2.56
CA GLN A 236 -20.33 0.21 -2.73
C GLN A 236 -20.05 1.20 -3.85
N ALA A 237 -20.94 1.24 -4.83
CA ALA A 237 -20.90 2.16 -5.96
C ALA A 237 -22.29 2.77 -6.13
N GLY A 238 -22.48 4.02 -5.70
CA GLY A 238 -23.81 4.62 -5.61
C GLY A 238 -24.75 3.81 -4.71
N GLU A 239 -25.90 3.39 -5.24
CA GLU A 239 -26.86 2.54 -4.53
C GLU A 239 -26.56 1.04 -4.61
N SER A 240 -25.61 0.63 -5.43
CA SER A 240 -25.23 -0.76 -5.61
C SER A 240 -24.25 -1.21 -4.54
N ARG A 241 -24.50 -2.39 -3.97
CA ARG A 241 -23.59 -3.02 -3.00
C ARG A 241 -23.29 -4.45 -3.43
N ALA A 242 -22.04 -4.84 -3.26
CA ALA A 242 -21.59 -6.19 -3.49
C ALA A 242 -20.63 -6.64 -2.40
N THR A 243 -20.68 -7.91 -2.06
CA THR A 243 -19.71 -8.56 -1.19
C THR A 243 -18.98 -9.63 -1.96
N LEU A 244 -17.70 -9.77 -1.69
CA LEU A 244 -16.81 -10.75 -2.30
C LEU A 244 -16.22 -11.62 -1.19
N SER A 245 -16.18 -12.92 -1.38
CA SER A 245 -15.45 -13.81 -0.47
C SER A 245 -14.79 -14.96 -1.21
N SER A 246 -13.67 -15.42 -0.65
CA SER A 246 -12.95 -16.60 -1.11
C SER A 246 -12.12 -17.17 0.04
N ASP A 247 -12.18 -18.49 0.21
CA ASP A 247 -11.36 -19.14 1.22
C ASP A 247 -9.89 -19.17 0.80
N VAL A 248 -9.61 -19.48 -0.47
CA VAL A 248 -8.25 -19.55 -1.02
C VAL A 248 -8.26 -19.18 -2.50
N LEU A 249 -7.39 -18.26 -2.86
CA LEU A 249 -6.98 -18.01 -4.24
C LEU A 249 -5.49 -18.28 -4.36
N LYS A 250 -5.09 -19.12 -5.30
CA LYS A 250 -3.69 -19.46 -5.56
C LYS A 250 -3.23 -18.81 -6.85
N ALA A 251 -2.05 -18.17 -6.79
CA ALA A 251 -1.41 -17.63 -7.97
C ALA A 251 -0.71 -18.74 -8.79
N ASP A 252 -0.81 -18.65 -10.11
CA ASP A 252 -0.01 -19.43 -11.04
C ASP A 252 1.22 -18.64 -11.52
N ALA A 253 2.11 -19.28 -12.27
CA ALA A 253 3.32 -18.68 -12.78
C ALA A 253 3.06 -17.52 -13.76
N ASP A 254 1.89 -17.46 -14.39
CA ASP A 254 1.47 -16.41 -15.31
C ASP A 254 0.85 -15.20 -14.57
N GLY A 255 0.70 -15.30 -13.24
CA GLY A 255 0.11 -14.28 -12.38
C GLY A 255 -1.41 -14.28 -12.38
N ARG A 256 -2.05 -15.37 -12.82
CA ARG A 256 -3.48 -15.59 -12.72
C ARG A 256 -3.81 -16.16 -11.34
N LEU A 257 -4.96 -15.79 -10.81
CA LEU A 257 -5.48 -16.36 -9.57
C LEU A 257 -6.50 -17.46 -9.92
N THR A 258 -6.32 -18.61 -9.29
CA THR A 258 -7.21 -19.76 -9.40
C THR A 258 -7.84 -20.06 -8.04
N GLY A 259 -9.14 -20.35 -8.01
CA GLY A 259 -9.90 -20.64 -6.79
C GLY A 259 -11.37 -20.29 -6.97
N GLN A 260 -12.15 -20.53 -5.92
CA GLN A 260 -13.58 -20.22 -5.92
C GLN A 260 -13.80 -18.84 -5.29
N VAL A 261 -14.55 -18.01 -5.99
CA VAL A 261 -14.96 -16.68 -5.52
C VAL A 261 -16.48 -16.67 -5.43
N THR A 262 -17.01 -16.29 -4.29
CA THR A 262 -18.43 -16.03 -4.10
C THR A 262 -18.67 -14.52 -4.17
N LEU A 263 -19.52 -14.10 -5.10
CA LEU A 263 -19.97 -12.73 -5.24
C LEU A 263 -21.46 -12.66 -4.90
N GLN A 264 -21.83 -11.80 -3.97
CA GLN A 264 -23.22 -11.51 -3.65
C GLN A 264 -23.49 -10.05 -3.93
N SER A 265 -24.52 -9.73 -4.72
CA SER A 265 -24.88 -8.36 -5.07
C SER A 265 -26.32 -8.08 -4.70
N GLN A 266 -26.56 -6.95 -4.07
CA GLN A 266 -27.89 -6.39 -3.87
C GLN A 266 -28.14 -5.35 -4.97
N ARG A 267 -29.01 -5.66 -5.91
CA ARG A 267 -29.27 -5.02 -7.21
C ARG A 267 -28.22 -5.35 -8.27
N PRO A 268 -28.66 -5.71 -9.49
CA PRO A 268 -27.72 -6.00 -10.58
C PRO A 268 -26.84 -4.78 -10.78
N LEU A 269 -25.54 -5.00 -10.67
CA LEU A 269 -24.53 -3.97 -10.84
C LEU A 269 -24.52 -3.51 -12.29
N PRO A 270 -24.95 -2.29 -12.64
CA PRO A 270 -24.59 -1.70 -13.93
C PRO A 270 -23.06 -1.66 -14.12
N ALA A 271 -22.31 -1.67 -13.00
CA ALA A 271 -20.86 -1.79 -12.96
C ALA A 271 -20.32 -3.10 -13.59
N LEU A 272 -21.05 -4.21 -13.58
CA LEU A 272 -20.62 -5.42 -14.28
C LEU A 272 -20.68 -5.25 -15.80
N SER A 273 -21.69 -4.55 -16.32
CA SER A 273 -21.74 -4.19 -17.74
C SER A 273 -20.66 -3.20 -18.13
N GLY A 274 -20.28 -2.29 -17.24
CA GLY A 274 -19.14 -1.36 -17.41
C GLY A 274 -17.80 -2.07 -17.44
N LEU A 275 -17.60 -3.13 -16.63
CA LEU A 275 -16.40 -3.98 -16.67
C LEU A 275 -16.25 -4.73 -17.99
N VAL A 276 -17.34 -5.26 -18.52
CA VAL A 276 -17.36 -5.96 -19.82
C VAL A 276 -17.20 -4.93 -20.97
N ALA A 277 -17.74 -3.72 -20.80
CA ALA A 277 -17.64 -2.64 -21.79
C ALA A 277 -16.31 -1.89 -21.74
N SER A 278 -15.66 -1.78 -20.60
CA SER A 278 -14.30 -1.26 -20.50
C SER A 278 -13.34 -2.27 -21.10
N ARG A 279 -13.18 -2.25 -22.42
CA ARG A 279 -12.12 -2.97 -23.13
C ARG A 279 -10.79 -2.43 -22.62
N SER A 280 -10.30 -3.01 -21.52
CA SER A 280 -8.94 -2.78 -21.03
C SER A 280 -8.01 -3.04 -22.20
N ARG A 281 -7.21 -2.04 -22.57
CA ARG A 281 -6.16 -2.25 -23.57
C ARG A 281 -5.29 -3.43 -23.13
N PRO A 282 -4.91 -4.35 -24.04
CA PRO A 282 -4.01 -5.42 -23.73
C PRO A 282 -2.72 -4.82 -23.13
N GLY A 283 -2.44 -5.07 -21.83
CA GLY A 283 -1.29 -4.55 -21.11
C GLY A 283 -1.59 -3.82 -19.79
N GLU A 284 -2.80 -3.35 -19.53
CA GLU A 284 -3.19 -2.89 -18.19
C GLU A 284 -3.54 -4.10 -17.31
N ARG A 285 -2.51 -4.69 -16.73
CA ARG A 285 -2.70 -5.68 -15.65
C ARG A 285 -3.21 -4.93 -14.42
N LEU A 286 -4.49 -5.05 -14.16
CA LEU A 286 -5.04 -4.76 -12.83
C LEU A 286 -4.20 -5.53 -11.82
N GLY A 287 -3.84 -4.90 -10.69
CA GLY A 287 -3.22 -5.61 -9.57
C GLY A 287 -4.05 -6.86 -9.24
N ALA A 288 -3.40 -7.92 -8.73
CA ALA A 288 -3.97 -9.26 -8.58
C ALA A 288 -5.39 -9.29 -7.96
N ALA A 289 -5.72 -8.36 -7.04
CA ALA A 289 -7.04 -8.24 -6.44
C ALA A 289 -8.11 -7.71 -7.41
N GLY A 290 -7.75 -6.78 -8.33
CA GLY A 290 -8.66 -6.27 -9.35
C GLY A 290 -8.93 -7.31 -10.44
N ALA A 291 -7.92 -8.14 -10.80
CA ALA A 291 -8.08 -9.21 -11.76
C ALA A 291 -8.99 -10.34 -11.23
N ALA A 292 -8.90 -10.65 -9.92
CA ALA A 292 -9.77 -11.64 -9.28
C ALA A 292 -11.24 -11.20 -9.26
N ALA A 293 -11.50 -9.91 -8.95
CA ALA A 293 -12.85 -9.33 -8.99
C ALA A 293 -13.42 -9.34 -10.41
N ALA A 294 -12.62 -9.04 -11.44
CA ALA A 294 -13.03 -9.04 -12.84
C ALA A 294 -13.31 -10.46 -13.37
N ALA A 295 -12.49 -11.45 -12.99
CA ALA A 295 -12.70 -12.84 -13.40
C ALA A 295 -13.95 -13.47 -12.75
N GLY A 296 -14.20 -13.19 -11.46
CA GLY A 296 -15.40 -13.63 -10.75
C GLY A 296 -16.69 -13.03 -11.32
N ALA A 297 -16.64 -11.74 -11.70
CA ALA A 297 -17.76 -11.04 -12.32
C ALA A 297 -18.12 -11.60 -13.71
N ALA A 298 -17.11 -11.96 -14.52
CA ALA A 298 -17.33 -12.55 -15.83
C ALA A 298 -17.96 -13.95 -15.75
N GLN A 299 -17.60 -14.75 -14.73
CA GLN A 299 -18.21 -16.06 -14.51
C GLN A 299 -19.64 -15.97 -13.98
N ALA A 300 -19.94 -15.01 -13.12
CA ALA A 300 -21.30 -14.81 -12.61
C ALA A 300 -22.27 -14.34 -13.71
N ALA A 301 -21.79 -13.55 -14.69
CA ALA A 301 -22.61 -13.10 -15.82
C ALA A 301 -22.88 -14.20 -16.85
N GLY A 302 -22.08 -15.28 -16.86
CA GLY A 302 -22.25 -16.44 -17.77
C GLY A 302 -23.14 -17.55 -17.25
N GLY A 303 -23.65 -17.47 -16.02
CA GLY A 303 -24.37 -18.55 -15.32
C GLY A 303 -25.87 -18.45 -15.25
N GLU A 304 -26.49 -17.43 -15.84
CA GLU A 304 -27.96 -17.30 -15.82
C GLU A 304 -28.57 -17.82 -17.11
N GLU A 305 -28.74 -19.15 -17.22
CA GLU A 305 -29.72 -19.74 -18.10
C GLU A 305 -31.12 -19.48 -17.51
N VAL A 306 -31.87 -18.63 -18.16
CA VAL A 306 -33.29 -18.40 -17.87
C VAL A 306 -34.11 -19.55 -18.49
N PRO A 307 -35.07 -20.16 -17.76
CA PRO A 307 -35.93 -21.21 -18.26
C PRO A 307 -36.92 -20.75 -19.33
#